data_12a1142935f26f1d86553a5c8676ef7c
#
_entry.id   12a1142935f26f1d86553a5c8676ef7c
#
_cell.length_a   1.000
_cell.length_b   1.000
_cell.length_c   1.000
_cell.angle_alpha   90.00
_cell.angle_beta   90.00
_cell.angle_gamma   90.00
#
_symmetry.space_group_name_H-M   'P 1'
#
loop_
_entity.id
_entity.type
_entity.pdbx_description
1 polymer ?
#
loop_
_entity_poly.entity_id
_entity_poly.type
_entity_poly.pdbx_seq_one_letter_code
_entity_poly.pdbx_strand_id
1 'polypeptide(L)'
;MGNMRFEKTKFGKFWSGKGFYVALAICMVAVGGVAWGAFDGFGILNTEDPAQSSSNTVVDYNYNEPAGNTVSGVPIEDNSDPASSSEPVSSAPTSSSEAPSSQPAEPTNTTPSYVYPAGTSVLKEFSGEALVYSETMKDWRAHEAVDFELEKGAIVRAMTDGVVKTVYDDDLLGKVVEIDHGNNLVASYCGLGNTVSVRKGDEIKVGQQIGTIGDVPCEIAESAHLHLILTQDGETIDAAKFLSEQP
;
A
#
# COMPACT_ATOMS: atom_id res chain seq x y z
N MET A 1 -35.93 -50.50 11.87
CA MET A 1 -34.93 -49.46 11.58
C MET A 1 -35.06 -49.09 10.12
N GLY A 2 -35.75 -48.00 9.82
CA GLY A 2 -36.06 -47.54 8.45
C GLY A 2 -34.96 -46.60 7.97
N ASN A 3 -34.30 -46.94 6.88
CA ASN A 3 -33.35 -46.07 6.19
C ASN A 3 -34.14 -45.02 5.39
N MET A 4 -34.12 -43.79 5.84
CA MET A 4 -34.57 -42.64 5.02
C MET A 4 -33.52 -42.35 3.94
N ARG A 5 -33.85 -42.69 2.69
CA ARG A 5 -33.13 -42.23 1.51
C ARG A 5 -33.60 -40.79 1.22
N PHE A 6 -32.67 -39.82 1.38
CA PHE A 6 -32.87 -38.49 0.84
C PHE A 6 -32.70 -38.53 -0.69
N GLU A 7 -33.80 -38.39 -1.41
CA GLU A 7 -33.76 -38.17 -2.85
C GLU A 7 -33.20 -36.76 -3.10
N LYS A 8 -32.07 -36.70 -3.81
CA LYS A 8 -31.49 -35.45 -4.31
C LYS A 8 -32.47 -34.83 -5.34
N THR A 9 -33.18 -33.81 -4.93
CA THR A 9 -34.07 -33.03 -5.79
C THR A 9 -33.31 -32.47 -6.99
N LYS A 10 -33.91 -32.55 -8.18
CA LYS A 10 -33.36 -32.13 -9.48
C LYS A 10 -33.08 -30.62 -9.62
N PHE A 11 -33.14 -29.86 -8.53
CA PHE A 11 -32.92 -28.39 -8.49
C PHE A 11 -31.46 -27.99 -8.65
N GLY A 12 -30.51 -28.86 -8.33
CA GLY A 12 -29.06 -28.54 -8.38
C GLY A 12 -28.45 -28.46 -9.78
N LYS A 13 -29.13 -29.00 -10.82
CA LYS A 13 -28.59 -28.96 -12.20
C LYS A 13 -29.01 -27.73 -13.01
N PHE A 14 -30.01 -26.96 -12.53
CA PHE A 14 -30.45 -25.76 -13.22
C PHE A 14 -29.53 -24.56 -13.00
N TRP A 15 -28.79 -24.53 -11.88
CA TRP A 15 -27.88 -23.44 -11.52
C TRP A 15 -26.47 -23.56 -12.11
N SER A 16 -26.10 -24.71 -12.65
CA SER A 16 -24.77 -25.00 -13.21
C SER A 16 -24.73 -24.89 -14.74
N GLY A 17 -25.48 -23.98 -15.35
CA GLY A 17 -25.51 -23.85 -16.80
C GLY A 17 -26.16 -22.57 -17.30
N LYS A 18 -26.52 -22.56 -18.57
CA LYS A 18 -27.14 -21.42 -19.28
C LYS A 18 -28.36 -20.81 -18.58
N GLY A 19 -29.02 -21.53 -17.65
CA GLY A 19 -30.15 -21.04 -16.84
C GLY A 19 -29.79 -19.91 -15.88
N PHE A 20 -28.58 -19.89 -15.35
CA PHE A 20 -28.12 -18.80 -14.48
C PHE A 20 -28.08 -17.46 -15.23
N TYR A 21 -27.56 -17.45 -16.44
CA TYR A 21 -27.48 -16.22 -17.27
C TYR A 21 -28.87 -15.72 -17.70
N VAL A 22 -29.82 -16.63 -17.92
CA VAL A 22 -31.21 -16.24 -18.24
C VAL A 22 -31.86 -15.58 -17.03
N ALA A 23 -31.68 -16.12 -15.82
CA ALA A 23 -32.21 -15.52 -14.60
C ALA A 23 -31.58 -14.15 -14.33
N LEU A 24 -30.27 -14.01 -14.54
CA LEU A 24 -29.54 -12.76 -14.37
C LEU A 24 -29.96 -11.70 -15.41
N ALA A 25 -30.22 -12.10 -16.65
CA ALA A 25 -30.73 -11.20 -17.69
C ALA A 25 -32.15 -10.70 -17.36
N ILE A 26 -33.02 -11.55 -16.81
CA ILE A 26 -34.37 -11.15 -16.39
C ILE A 26 -34.31 -10.16 -15.22
N CYS A 27 -33.41 -10.38 -14.24
CA CYS A 27 -33.18 -9.44 -13.14
C CYS A 27 -32.68 -8.08 -13.63
N MET A 28 -31.77 -8.06 -14.61
CA MET A 28 -31.23 -6.81 -15.19
C MET A 28 -32.31 -6.01 -15.93
N VAL A 29 -33.20 -6.68 -16.66
CA VAL A 29 -34.36 -6.04 -17.35
C VAL A 29 -35.36 -5.49 -16.34
N ALA A 30 -35.61 -6.20 -15.24
CA ALA A 30 -36.51 -5.74 -14.18
C ALA A 30 -35.95 -4.50 -13.46
N VAL A 31 -34.66 -4.49 -13.13
CA VAL A 31 -33.98 -3.33 -12.47
C VAL A 31 -33.88 -2.16 -13.45
N GLY A 32 -33.52 -2.40 -14.72
CA GLY A 32 -33.45 -1.38 -15.76
C GLY A 32 -34.81 -0.73 -16.07
N GLY A 33 -35.87 -1.51 -16.07
CA GLY A 33 -37.25 -1.01 -16.29
C GLY A 33 -37.72 -0.07 -15.17
N VAL A 34 -37.39 -0.37 -13.92
CA VAL A 34 -37.72 0.51 -12.78
C VAL A 34 -36.91 1.80 -12.83
N ALA A 35 -35.61 1.74 -13.21
CA ALA A 35 -34.78 2.93 -13.35
C ALA A 35 -35.25 3.84 -14.50
N TRP A 36 -35.72 3.25 -15.63
CA TRP A 36 -36.24 4.03 -16.75
C TRP A 36 -37.54 4.74 -16.38
N GLY A 37 -38.48 4.06 -15.69
CA GLY A 37 -39.73 4.66 -15.26
C GLY A 37 -39.58 5.77 -14.21
N ALA A 38 -38.50 5.74 -13.41
CA ALA A 38 -38.19 6.81 -12.45
C ALA A 38 -37.56 8.05 -13.11
N PHE A 39 -36.91 7.88 -14.28
CA PHE A 39 -36.29 9.00 -14.98
C PHE A 39 -37.27 9.85 -15.81
N ASP A 40 -38.35 9.25 -16.35
CA ASP A 40 -39.41 9.97 -17.07
C ASP A 40 -40.41 10.69 -16.13
N GLY A 41 -40.40 10.42 -14.84
CA GLY A 41 -41.31 11.03 -13.85
C GLY A 41 -40.74 12.29 -13.15
N PHE A 42 -39.51 12.67 -13.39
CA PHE A 42 -38.86 13.80 -12.67
C PHE A 42 -38.87 15.12 -13.41
N GLY A 43 -39.69 15.27 -14.41
CA GLY A 43 -39.78 16.44 -15.29
C GLY A 43 -40.99 17.34 -15.09
N ILE A 44 -41.57 17.52 -13.90
CA ILE A 44 -42.56 18.61 -13.63
C ILE A 44 -42.57 18.91 -12.12
N LEU A 45 -41.74 19.80 -11.66
CA LEU A 45 -42.00 20.71 -10.55
C LEU A 45 -41.22 21.99 -10.76
N ASN A 46 -41.80 22.84 -11.63
CA ASN A 46 -41.58 24.26 -11.50
C ASN A 46 -42.34 24.70 -10.25
N THR A 47 -41.63 25.10 -9.25
CA THR A 47 -42.14 25.95 -8.21
C THR A 47 -41.21 27.13 -8.03
N GLU A 48 -41.86 28.26 -8.21
CA GLU A 48 -41.44 29.64 -8.14
C GLU A 48 -40.48 29.95 -6.98
N ASP A 49 -39.55 30.80 -7.30
CA ASP A 49 -38.65 31.53 -6.43
C ASP A 49 -39.44 32.43 -5.45
N PRO A 50 -39.15 32.43 -4.17
CA PRO A 50 -39.24 33.66 -3.40
C PRO A 50 -37.86 34.11 -2.98
N ALA A 51 -37.49 35.25 -3.56
CA ALA A 51 -36.44 36.11 -3.07
C ALA A 51 -36.53 36.32 -1.56
N GLN A 52 -35.45 36.07 -0.85
CA GLN A 52 -34.98 36.98 0.19
C GLN A 52 -33.68 36.52 0.82
N SER A 53 -32.78 37.41 0.73
CA SER A 53 -32.00 38.10 1.80
C SER A 53 -30.74 37.39 2.28
N SER A 54 -29.67 37.89 1.73
CA SER A 54 -28.40 38.30 2.40
C SER A 54 -28.21 37.90 3.85
N SER A 55 -27.18 37.17 4.12
CA SER A 55 -26.15 37.62 5.07
C SER A 55 -24.83 36.87 4.77
N ASN A 56 -23.95 37.56 4.05
CA ASN A 56 -22.54 37.26 4.03
C ASN A 56 -21.99 37.45 5.44
N THR A 57 -21.75 36.38 6.15
CA THR A 57 -20.84 36.40 7.28
C THR A 57 -19.47 36.02 6.76
N VAL A 58 -18.74 37.02 6.33
CA VAL A 58 -17.29 36.97 6.12
C VAL A 58 -16.70 36.83 7.54
N VAL A 59 -16.19 35.67 7.87
CA VAL A 59 -15.37 35.48 9.08
C VAL A 59 -13.99 36.00 8.69
N ASP A 60 -13.71 37.23 9.07
CA ASP A 60 -12.41 37.87 8.99
C ASP A 60 -11.49 37.30 10.06
N TYR A 61 -10.58 36.40 9.67
CA TYR A 61 -9.49 35.94 10.52
C TYR A 61 -8.42 37.05 10.55
N ASN A 62 -8.61 38.00 11.46
CA ASN A 62 -7.62 39.00 11.79
C ASN A 62 -6.43 38.33 12.50
N TYR A 63 -5.38 38.04 11.73
CA TYR A 63 -4.09 37.62 12.27
C TYR A 63 -3.34 38.85 12.77
N ASN A 64 -3.34 39.04 14.09
CA ASN A 64 -2.53 40.06 14.75
C ASN A 64 -1.05 39.68 14.70
N GLU A 65 -0.33 40.34 13.85
CA GLU A 65 1.12 40.40 13.85
C GLU A 65 1.59 41.27 15.02
N PRO A 66 2.47 40.86 15.91
CA PRO A 66 3.06 41.79 16.89
C PRO A 66 4.14 42.62 16.22
N ALA A 67 3.93 43.91 16.29
CA ALA A 67 4.79 44.96 15.81
C ALA A 67 6.18 44.96 16.46
N GLY A 68 7.15 45.14 15.60
CA GLY A 68 8.31 46.00 15.71
C GLY A 68 9.28 45.88 16.86
N ASN A 69 10.51 45.56 16.51
CA ASN A 69 11.63 46.27 17.11
C ASN A 69 12.68 46.57 16.05
N THR A 70 12.66 47.85 15.65
CA THR A 70 13.72 48.51 14.90
C THR A 70 14.92 48.70 15.81
N VAL A 71 16.08 48.18 15.45
CA VAL A 71 17.34 48.69 15.92
C VAL A 71 18.23 49.02 14.71
N SER A 72 18.55 50.31 14.70
CA SER A 72 19.32 51.09 13.79
C SER A 72 20.78 50.59 13.69
N GLY A 73 21.25 50.58 12.48
CA GLY A 73 22.51 50.82 11.88
C GLY A 73 23.83 50.77 12.66
N VAL A 74 24.84 50.27 11.98
CA VAL A 74 26.20 50.88 11.87
C VAL A 74 26.95 50.14 10.76
N PRO A 75 27.99 50.78 10.14
CA PRO A 75 28.25 50.64 8.70
C PRO A 75 29.39 49.68 8.34
N ILE A 76 29.42 49.47 7.03
CA ILE A 76 30.45 48.85 6.19
C ILE A 76 31.86 49.35 6.49
N GLU A 77 32.81 48.44 6.62
CA GLU A 77 34.18 48.71 6.20
C GLU A 77 34.68 47.61 5.27
N ASP A 78 34.98 48.10 4.10
CA ASP A 78 35.71 47.52 2.98
C ASP A 78 37.17 47.22 3.42
N ASN A 79 37.69 46.06 3.10
CA ASN A 79 39.13 45.92 2.93
C ASN A 79 39.51 44.85 1.92
N SER A 80 40.07 45.37 0.90
CA SER A 80 40.62 44.81 -0.31
C SER A 80 41.70 43.77 -0.10
N ASP A 81 41.79 42.87 -1.11
CA ASP A 81 42.90 42.04 -1.58
C ASP A 81 44.32 42.59 -1.36
N PRO A 82 45.43 41.82 -1.45
CA PRO A 82 45.75 40.99 -2.60
C PRO A 82 46.58 39.70 -2.37
N ALA A 83 46.42 38.78 -3.34
CA ALA A 83 47.39 37.89 -3.98
C ALA A 83 48.68 37.39 -3.27
N SER A 84 48.91 36.08 -3.32
CA SER A 84 50.17 35.45 -3.80
C SER A 84 50.05 33.93 -3.89
N SER A 85 50.03 33.41 -5.10
CA SER A 85 51.02 32.57 -5.75
C SER A 85 51.67 31.43 -4.93
N SER A 86 51.34 30.19 -5.30
CA SER A 86 52.34 29.16 -5.75
C SER A 86 51.66 27.82 -6.07
N GLU A 87 51.68 27.45 -7.33
CA GLU A 87 51.72 26.04 -7.82
C GLU A 87 53.18 25.57 -7.76
N PRO A 88 53.56 24.30 -8.09
CA PRO A 88 52.82 23.04 -8.27
C PRO A 88 53.53 21.86 -7.55
N VAL A 89 52.85 20.72 -7.38
CA VAL A 89 53.55 19.41 -7.57
C VAL A 89 52.51 18.33 -8.00
N SER A 90 52.79 17.79 -9.14
CA SER A 90 52.35 16.58 -9.79
C SER A 90 52.52 15.35 -8.91
N SER A 91 51.49 14.49 -8.85
CA SER A 91 51.64 13.02 -8.89
C SER A 91 50.26 12.37 -9.07
N ALA A 92 50.00 11.90 -10.26
CA ALA A 92 48.97 10.89 -10.54
C ALA A 92 49.50 9.51 -10.07
N PRO A 93 48.58 8.64 -9.63
CA PRO A 93 48.62 7.28 -10.12
C PRO A 93 47.30 6.95 -10.86
N THR A 94 47.51 6.56 -12.08
CA THR A 94 46.61 5.78 -12.91
C THR A 94 46.01 4.62 -12.12
N SER A 95 44.71 4.64 -11.85
CA SER A 95 43.97 3.46 -11.48
C SER A 95 42.98 3.16 -12.59
N SER A 96 43.31 2.11 -13.29
CA SER A 96 42.51 1.43 -14.31
C SER A 96 41.12 1.09 -13.73
N SER A 97 40.10 1.76 -14.20
CA SER A 97 38.72 1.36 -13.97
C SER A 97 38.38 0.34 -15.04
N GLU A 98 38.48 -0.94 -14.71
CA GLU A 98 37.84 -1.99 -15.45
C GLU A 98 36.32 -1.84 -15.24
N ALA A 99 35.62 -1.54 -16.32
CA ALA A 99 34.18 -1.65 -16.40
C ALA A 99 33.78 -3.12 -16.15
N PRO A 100 32.79 -3.40 -15.29
CA PRO A 100 32.25 -4.76 -15.23
C PRO A 100 31.51 -5.05 -16.52
N SER A 101 32.06 -6.01 -17.26
CA SER A 101 31.44 -6.66 -18.41
C SER A 101 30.08 -7.21 -17.96
N SER A 102 29.00 -6.66 -18.50
CA SER A 102 27.66 -7.24 -18.39
C SER A 102 27.63 -8.54 -19.21
N GLN A 103 27.95 -9.65 -18.57
CA GLN A 103 27.56 -10.97 -19.03
C GLN A 103 26.06 -11.11 -18.83
N PRO A 104 25.30 -11.58 -19.84
CA PRO A 104 23.91 -11.98 -19.62
C PRO A 104 23.90 -13.12 -18.59
N ALA A 105 23.20 -12.93 -17.49
CA ALA A 105 23.00 -13.97 -16.50
C ALA A 105 22.24 -15.13 -17.19
N GLU A 106 22.90 -16.29 -17.30
CA GLU A 106 22.23 -17.54 -17.62
C GLU A 106 21.16 -17.80 -16.54
N PRO A 107 19.98 -18.37 -16.89
CA PRO A 107 18.97 -18.73 -15.90
C PRO A 107 19.53 -19.86 -15.02
N THR A 108 20.13 -19.49 -13.91
CA THR A 108 20.45 -20.44 -12.86
C THR A 108 19.12 -20.91 -12.27
N ASN A 109 18.84 -22.22 -12.37
CA ASN A 109 17.79 -22.91 -11.59
C ASN A 109 18.19 -22.86 -10.10
N THR A 110 18.11 -21.68 -9.51
CA THR A 110 18.32 -21.50 -8.08
C THR A 110 16.97 -21.70 -7.41
N THR A 111 16.87 -22.68 -6.53
CA THR A 111 15.71 -22.84 -5.64
C THR A 111 15.49 -21.48 -4.95
N PRO A 112 14.25 -20.93 -4.97
CA PRO A 112 13.98 -19.67 -4.30
C PRO A 112 14.39 -19.77 -2.83
N SER A 113 15.09 -18.77 -2.34
CA SER A 113 15.41 -18.62 -0.93
C SER A 113 14.43 -17.62 -0.32
N TYR A 114 13.94 -17.92 0.89
CA TYR A 114 12.98 -17.09 1.61
C TYR A 114 13.54 -16.66 2.96
N VAL A 115 13.21 -15.45 3.39
CA VAL A 115 13.52 -14.93 4.72
C VAL A 115 12.31 -14.21 5.29
N TYR A 116 12.19 -14.18 6.62
CA TYR A 116 11.19 -13.35 7.26
C TYR A 116 11.50 -11.86 7.03
N PRO A 117 10.53 -11.06 6.56
CA PRO A 117 10.78 -9.67 6.20
C PRO A 117 11.01 -8.76 7.42
N ALA A 118 10.56 -9.20 8.60
CA ALA A 118 10.47 -8.38 9.78
C ALA A 118 10.61 -9.19 11.08
N GLY A 119 11.46 -10.23 11.08
CA GLY A 119 11.54 -11.15 12.23
C GLY A 119 10.40 -12.16 12.24
N THR A 120 10.31 -12.97 13.30
CA THR A 120 9.37 -14.11 13.40
C THR A 120 8.25 -13.91 14.43
N SER A 121 8.24 -12.77 15.14
CA SER A 121 7.19 -12.46 16.12
C SER A 121 5.93 -11.99 15.39
N VAL A 122 4.84 -12.73 15.54
CA VAL A 122 3.54 -12.39 14.96
C VAL A 122 2.70 -11.67 16.01
N LEU A 123 2.26 -10.45 15.69
CA LEU A 123 1.34 -9.65 16.50
C LEU A 123 -0.11 -10.08 16.26
N LYS A 124 -0.47 -10.28 14.98
CA LYS A 124 -1.82 -10.67 14.55
C LYS A 124 -1.73 -11.63 13.39
N GLU A 125 -2.46 -12.72 13.52
CA GLU A 125 -2.46 -13.80 12.52
C GLU A 125 -3.40 -13.48 11.35
N PHE A 126 -3.15 -14.12 10.22
CA PHE A 126 -4.08 -14.19 9.10
C PHE A 126 -5.36 -14.90 9.54
N SER A 127 -6.52 -14.27 9.34
CA SER A 127 -7.80 -14.83 9.77
C SER A 127 -8.62 -15.48 8.63
N GLY A 128 -8.21 -15.28 7.37
CA GLY A 128 -8.99 -15.71 6.22
C GLY A 128 -10.39 -15.10 6.23
N GLU A 129 -11.42 -15.93 6.16
CA GLU A 129 -12.83 -15.49 6.21
C GLU A 129 -13.34 -15.24 7.65
N ALA A 130 -12.58 -15.64 8.68
CA ALA A 130 -12.98 -15.43 10.06
C ALA A 130 -12.88 -13.94 10.44
N LEU A 131 -13.90 -13.45 11.15
CA LEU A 131 -13.93 -12.06 11.58
C LEU A 131 -13.19 -11.91 12.91
N VAL A 132 -12.29 -10.95 12.98
CA VAL A 132 -11.61 -10.49 14.19
C VAL A 132 -12.00 -9.04 14.50
N TYR A 133 -12.04 -8.69 15.78
CA TYR A 133 -12.41 -7.32 16.16
C TYR A 133 -11.22 -6.38 15.94
N SER A 134 -11.47 -5.27 15.23
CA SER A 134 -10.49 -4.19 15.05
C SER A 134 -10.66 -3.13 16.14
N GLU A 135 -9.64 -2.96 16.97
CA GLU A 135 -9.63 -1.93 18.02
C GLU A 135 -9.59 -0.50 17.44
N THR A 136 -8.96 -0.33 16.29
CA THR A 136 -8.88 0.97 15.60
C THR A 136 -10.20 1.32 14.93
N MET A 137 -10.75 0.40 14.13
CA MET A 137 -11.92 0.64 13.30
C MET A 137 -13.24 0.42 14.07
N LYS A 138 -13.19 -0.24 15.26
CA LYS A 138 -14.34 -0.55 16.12
C LYS A 138 -15.41 -1.41 15.45
N ASP A 139 -14.96 -2.34 14.59
CA ASP A 139 -15.83 -3.27 13.89
C ASP A 139 -15.22 -4.68 13.81
N TRP A 140 -15.98 -5.63 13.27
CA TRP A 140 -15.54 -6.99 12.99
C TRP A 140 -15.24 -7.13 11.51
N ARG A 141 -14.00 -7.53 11.19
CA ARG A 141 -13.51 -7.66 9.82
C ARG A 141 -12.60 -8.86 9.66
N ALA A 142 -12.44 -9.37 8.43
CA ALA A 142 -11.39 -10.30 8.08
C ALA A 142 -10.02 -9.59 8.16
N HIS A 143 -9.00 -10.30 8.64
CA HIS A 143 -7.61 -9.84 8.61
C HIS A 143 -6.88 -10.66 7.54
N GLU A 144 -6.72 -10.07 6.36
CA GLU A 144 -6.14 -10.71 5.17
C GLU A 144 -4.62 -10.49 5.07
N ALA A 145 -3.95 -10.31 6.19
CA ALA A 145 -2.52 -10.11 6.32
C ALA A 145 -1.98 -10.90 7.51
N VAL A 146 -0.66 -10.89 7.65
CA VAL A 146 0.04 -11.23 8.90
C VAL A 146 0.76 -9.98 9.37
N ASP A 147 0.55 -9.63 10.64
CA ASP A 147 1.25 -8.53 11.27
C ASP A 147 2.47 -9.04 12.02
N PHE A 148 3.64 -8.66 11.55
CA PHE A 148 4.91 -8.98 12.22
C PHE A 148 5.29 -7.84 13.17
N GLU A 149 5.39 -8.15 14.47
CA GLU A 149 5.73 -7.20 15.50
C GLU A 149 7.15 -6.66 15.34
N LEU A 150 7.29 -5.34 15.26
CA LEU A 150 8.57 -4.65 15.17
C LEU A 150 8.47 -3.26 15.79
N GLU A 151 9.61 -2.72 16.21
CA GLU A 151 9.67 -1.34 16.63
C GLU A 151 9.57 -0.38 15.45
N LYS A 152 8.97 0.79 15.67
CA LYS A 152 8.91 1.86 14.66
C LYS A 152 10.32 2.26 14.22
N GLY A 153 10.54 2.35 12.92
CA GLY A 153 11.84 2.61 12.32
C GLY A 153 12.72 1.38 12.11
N ALA A 154 12.32 0.19 12.58
CA ALA A 154 13.03 -1.05 12.30
C ALA A 154 13.08 -1.36 10.79
N ILE A 155 14.11 -2.06 10.35
CA ILE A 155 14.34 -2.36 8.94
C ILE A 155 13.39 -3.45 8.46
N VAL A 156 12.73 -3.19 7.32
CA VAL A 156 11.95 -4.17 6.56
C VAL A 156 12.74 -4.64 5.35
N ARG A 157 12.71 -5.96 5.11
CA ARG A 157 13.46 -6.63 4.03
C ARG A 157 12.52 -7.37 3.10
N ALA A 158 12.94 -7.54 1.85
CA ALA A 158 12.23 -8.39 0.91
C ALA A 158 12.33 -9.86 1.32
N MET A 159 11.20 -10.57 1.31
CA MET A 159 11.14 -11.98 1.72
C MET A 159 11.85 -12.93 0.76
N THR A 160 11.93 -12.58 -0.52
CA THR A 160 12.63 -13.34 -1.57
C THR A 160 12.97 -12.41 -2.74
N ASP A 161 13.66 -12.91 -3.77
CA ASP A 161 13.95 -12.17 -5.02
C ASP A 161 12.65 -11.70 -5.67
N GLY A 162 12.68 -10.60 -6.42
CA GLY A 162 11.51 -10.09 -7.13
C GLY A 162 11.72 -8.77 -7.83
N VAL A 163 10.63 -8.17 -8.30
CA VAL A 163 10.60 -6.86 -8.96
C VAL A 163 9.54 -5.98 -8.30
N VAL A 164 9.88 -4.75 -7.98
CA VAL A 164 8.93 -3.79 -7.40
C VAL A 164 7.85 -3.42 -8.42
N LYS A 165 6.61 -3.81 -8.17
CA LYS A 165 5.46 -3.47 -9.02
C LYS A 165 5.04 -2.03 -8.84
N THR A 166 4.94 -1.57 -7.59
CA THR A 166 4.52 -0.22 -7.26
C THR A 166 4.95 0.18 -5.85
N VAL A 167 5.04 1.51 -5.64
CA VAL A 167 5.22 2.14 -4.34
C VAL A 167 4.18 3.27 -4.27
N TYR A 168 3.34 3.27 -3.23
CA TYR A 168 2.28 4.26 -3.09
C TYR A 168 1.92 4.50 -1.61
N ASP A 169 1.18 5.57 -1.37
CA ASP A 169 0.58 5.86 -0.07
C ASP A 169 -0.90 5.47 -0.10
N ASP A 170 -1.35 4.74 0.92
CA ASP A 170 -2.72 4.31 1.11
C ASP A 170 -3.27 4.88 2.43
N ASP A 171 -4.52 5.35 2.42
CA ASP A 171 -5.12 6.01 3.58
C ASP A 171 -5.35 5.05 4.77
N LEU A 172 -5.46 3.75 4.52
CA LEU A 172 -5.69 2.71 5.54
C LEU A 172 -4.43 1.91 5.87
N LEU A 173 -3.61 1.64 4.85
CA LEU A 173 -2.43 0.77 4.98
C LEU A 173 -1.12 1.55 5.15
N GLY A 174 -1.16 2.89 5.01
CA GLY A 174 0.02 3.73 5.06
C GLY A 174 0.86 3.61 3.79
N LYS A 175 2.18 3.71 3.92
CA LYS A 175 3.07 3.54 2.76
C LYS A 175 3.23 2.07 2.43
N VAL A 176 3.00 1.74 1.15
CA VAL A 176 3.00 0.37 0.62
C VAL A 176 4.07 0.21 -0.44
N VAL A 177 4.82 -0.90 -0.34
CA VAL A 177 5.69 -1.42 -1.41
C VAL A 177 5.15 -2.77 -1.84
N GLU A 178 4.73 -2.89 -3.09
CA GLU A 178 4.26 -4.14 -3.68
C GLU A 178 5.34 -4.74 -4.56
N ILE A 179 5.71 -6.01 -4.31
CA ILE A 179 6.76 -6.74 -5.03
C ILE A 179 6.16 -7.99 -5.66
N ASP A 180 6.44 -8.17 -6.93
CA ASP A 180 6.19 -9.41 -7.67
C ASP A 180 7.41 -10.32 -7.50
N HIS A 181 7.22 -11.42 -6.81
CA HIS A 181 8.26 -12.43 -6.53
C HIS A 181 8.30 -13.55 -7.58
N GLY A 182 7.55 -13.39 -8.68
CA GLY A 182 7.41 -14.42 -9.70
C GLY A 182 6.44 -15.53 -9.30
N ASN A 183 6.19 -16.47 -10.24
CA ASN A 183 5.27 -17.61 -10.01
C ASN A 183 3.90 -17.19 -9.44
N ASN A 184 3.37 -16.03 -9.85
CA ASN A 184 2.12 -15.43 -9.35
C ASN A 184 2.13 -15.14 -7.84
N LEU A 185 3.29 -15.03 -7.20
CA LEU A 185 3.45 -14.63 -5.80
C LEU A 185 3.70 -13.14 -5.73
N VAL A 186 2.81 -12.42 -5.07
CA VAL A 186 2.91 -10.97 -4.85
C VAL A 186 2.83 -10.67 -3.37
N ALA A 187 3.77 -9.87 -2.87
CA ALA A 187 3.76 -9.40 -1.49
C ALA A 187 3.57 -7.89 -1.43
N SER A 188 2.62 -7.43 -0.59
CA SER A 188 2.43 -6.03 -0.27
C SER A 188 2.93 -5.78 1.16
N TYR A 189 3.99 -5.00 1.26
CA TYR A 189 4.62 -4.58 2.52
C TYR A 189 4.01 -3.24 2.92
N CYS A 190 3.10 -3.26 3.89
CA CYS A 190 2.30 -2.10 4.30
C CYS A 190 2.77 -1.54 5.64
N GLY A 191 2.42 -0.28 5.91
CA GLY A 191 2.83 0.41 7.14
C GLY A 191 4.29 0.81 7.13
N LEU A 192 4.88 1.05 5.97
CA LEU A 192 6.26 1.51 5.88
C LEU A 192 6.39 2.99 6.26
N GLY A 193 7.55 3.36 6.74
CA GLY A 193 7.91 4.75 7.03
C GLY A 193 8.09 5.59 5.76
N ASN A 194 8.23 6.89 5.94
CA ASN A 194 8.35 7.83 4.82
C ASN A 194 9.55 7.56 3.90
N THR A 195 10.59 6.90 4.41
CA THR A 195 11.77 6.57 3.63
C THR A 195 11.72 5.12 3.19
N VAL A 196 11.37 4.88 1.94
CA VAL A 196 11.55 3.59 1.25
C VAL A 196 12.83 3.63 0.42
N SER A 197 13.51 2.48 0.32
CA SER A 197 14.82 2.36 -0.34
C SER A 197 14.70 1.91 -1.79
N VAL A 198 13.48 1.73 -2.30
CA VAL A 198 13.19 1.10 -3.59
C VAL A 198 12.16 1.90 -4.39
N ARG A 199 12.12 1.67 -5.70
CA ARG A 199 11.20 2.32 -6.64
C ARG A 199 10.59 1.28 -7.57
N LYS A 200 9.47 1.64 -8.20
CA LYS A 200 8.83 0.82 -9.22
C LYS A 200 9.83 0.41 -10.32
N GLY A 201 9.89 -0.88 -10.59
CA GLY A 201 10.76 -1.50 -11.60
C GLY A 201 12.11 -1.95 -11.08
N ASP A 202 12.47 -1.66 -9.83
CA ASP A 202 13.72 -2.14 -9.24
C ASP A 202 13.71 -3.66 -9.07
N GLU A 203 14.81 -4.31 -9.46
CA GLU A 203 15.06 -5.71 -9.14
C GLU A 203 15.53 -5.82 -7.68
N ILE A 204 14.90 -6.71 -6.93
CA ILE A 204 15.12 -6.89 -5.50
C ILE A 204 15.69 -8.27 -5.24
N LYS A 205 16.66 -8.33 -4.33
CA LYS A 205 17.23 -9.59 -3.84
C LYS A 205 16.64 -9.97 -2.49
N VAL A 206 16.57 -11.26 -2.21
CA VAL A 206 16.17 -11.80 -0.91
C VAL A 206 16.96 -11.13 0.22
N GLY A 207 16.25 -10.68 1.27
CA GLY A 207 16.86 -9.98 2.41
C GLY A 207 17.29 -8.54 2.14
N GLN A 208 17.13 -8.01 0.93
CA GLN A 208 17.40 -6.62 0.62
C GLN A 208 16.48 -5.69 1.41
N GLN A 209 17.01 -4.64 2.00
CA GLN A 209 16.20 -3.61 2.66
C GLN A 209 15.32 -2.89 1.65
N ILE A 210 14.02 -2.79 1.95
CA ILE A 210 13.02 -2.09 1.14
C ILE A 210 12.48 -0.84 1.81
N GLY A 211 12.56 -0.76 3.14
CA GLY A 211 12.10 0.39 3.92
C GLY A 211 12.31 0.19 5.41
N THR A 212 11.58 0.96 6.19
CA THR A 212 11.52 0.86 7.65
C THR A 212 10.07 0.87 8.10
N ILE A 213 9.79 0.39 9.33
CA ILE A 213 8.44 0.41 9.91
C ILE A 213 7.98 1.84 10.18
N GLY A 214 6.78 2.14 9.75
CA GLY A 214 6.01 3.36 10.01
C GLY A 214 4.73 3.07 10.78
N ASP A 215 3.61 3.55 10.25
CA ASP A 215 2.28 3.37 10.83
C ASP A 215 1.33 2.71 9.83
N VAL A 216 0.46 1.83 10.33
CA VAL A 216 -0.70 1.29 9.61
C VAL A 216 -1.93 2.01 10.13
N PRO A 217 -2.50 3.00 9.41
CA PRO A 217 -3.59 3.84 9.91
C PRO A 217 -4.82 3.06 10.36
N CYS A 218 -5.21 1.98 9.67
CA CYS A 218 -6.37 1.17 10.07
C CYS A 218 -6.09 0.27 11.28
N GLU A 219 -4.86 0.24 11.79
CA GLU A 219 -4.41 -0.54 12.96
C GLU A 219 -3.57 0.30 13.92
N ILE A 220 -3.75 1.62 13.89
CA ILE A 220 -2.96 2.58 14.68
C ILE A 220 -3.12 2.40 16.21
N ALA A 221 -4.15 1.69 16.66
CA ALA A 221 -4.34 1.37 18.08
C ALA A 221 -3.50 0.15 18.54
N GLU A 222 -2.86 -0.54 17.60
CA GLU A 222 -2.00 -1.70 17.86
C GLU A 222 -0.53 -1.28 17.98
N SER A 223 0.34 -2.19 18.45
CA SER A 223 1.79 -1.97 18.48
C SER A 223 2.32 -1.78 17.07
N ALA A 224 3.48 -1.13 16.91
CA ALA A 224 4.11 -0.97 15.61
C ALA A 224 4.44 -2.34 15.01
N HIS A 225 4.14 -2.51 13.73
CA HIS A 225 4.25 -3.79 13.02
C HIS A 225 4.43 -3.59 11.51
N LEU A 226 4.84 -4.65 10.84
CA LEU A 226 4.72 -4.78 9.39
C LEU A 226 3.41 -5.52 9.10
N HIS A 227 2.50 -4.89 8.40
CA HIS A 227 1.28 -5.51 7.87
C HIS A 227 1.62 -6.10 6.49
N LEU A 228 1.78 -7.43 6.42
CA LEU A 228 2.20 -8.16 5.21
C LEU A 228 1.02 -8.89 4.59
N ILE A 229 0.60 -8.44 3.41
CA ILE A 229 -0.39 -9.14 2.58
C ILE A 229 0.37 -9.98 1.55
N LEU A 230 0.12 -11.28 1.53
CA LEU A 230 0.71 -12.21 0.57
C LEU A 230 -0.38 -12.81 -0.31
N THR A 231 -0.20 -12.67 -1.64
CA THR A 231 -1.16 -13.16 -2.62
C THR A 231 -0.48 -14.19 -3.52
N GLN A 232 -1.09 -15.36 -3.65
CA GLN A 232 -0.66 -16.42 -4.56
C GLN A 232 -1.80 -16.74 -5.52
N ASP A 233 -1.54 -16.73 -6.83
CA ASP A 233 -2.54 -16.98 -7.88
C ASP A 233 -3.79 -16.09 -7.80
N GLY A 234 -3.65 -14.91 -7.22
CA GLY A 234 -4.73 -13.92 -7.05
C GLY A 234 -5.56 -14.10 -5.77
N GLU A 235 -5.24 -15.08 -4.94
CA GLU A 235 -5.88 -15.31 -3.64
C GLU A 235 -4.93 -14.93 -2.50
N THR A 236 -5.46 -14.25 -1.47
CA THR A 236 -4.68 -13.91 -0.28
C THR A 236 -4.46 -15.14 0.58
N ILE A 237 -3.22 -15.35 1.00
CA ILE A 237 -2.79 -16.51 1.76
C ILE A 237 -2.08 -16.10 3.06
N ASP A 238 -2.02 -17.02 4.02
CA ASP A 238 -1.28 -16.86 5.27
C ASP A 238 0.24 -16.79 5.03
N ALA A 239 0.80 -15.58 5.15
CA ALA A 239 2.22 -15.33 4.94
C ALA A 239 3.13 -16.03 5.97
N ALA A 240 2.70 -16.15 7.23
CA ALA A 240 3.48 -16.81 8.27
C ALA A 240 3.58 -18.32 8.01
N LYS A 241 2.45 -18.93 7.66
CA LYS A 241 2.41 -20.33 7.26
C LYS A 241 3.25 -20.58 6.02
N PHE A 242 3.06 -19.77 4.97
CA PHE A 242 3.85 -19.86 3.73
C PHE A 242 5.34 -19.82 4.02
N LEU A 243 5.83 -18.85 4.80
CA LEU A 243 7.25 -18.69 5.12
C LEU A 243 7.78 -19.84 5.99
N SER A 244 6.96 -20.41 6.89
CA SER A 244 7.38 -21.53 7.75
C SER A 244 7.55 -22.84 6.99
N GLU A 245 6.93 -22.98 5.83
CA GLU A 245 7.00 -24.18 4.97
C GLU A 245 8.14 -24.12 3.94
N GLN A 246 8.85 -22.96 3.86
CA GLN A 246 9.98 -22.81 2.94
C GLN A 246 11.26 -23.43 3.53
N PRO A 247 12.16 -23.96 2.68
CA PRO A 247 13.40 -24.60 3.11
C PRO A 247 14.44 -23.61 3.65
#